data_95cc990c3d31ca3509813407963648a1
#
_entry.id   95cc990c3d31ca3509813407963648a1
#
_cell.length_a   1.000
_cell.length_b   1.000
_cell.length_c   1.000
_cell.angle_alpha   90.00
_cell.angle_beta   90.00
_cell.angle_gamma   90.00
#
_symmetry.space_group_name_H-M   'P 1'
#
loop_
_entity.id
_entity.type
_entity.pdbx_description
1 polymer ?
#
loop_
_entity_poly.entity_id
_entity_poly.type
_entity_poly.pdbx_seq_one_letter_code
_entity_poly.pdbx_strand_id
1 'polypeptide(L)'
;MATGKSGGLNNGYPWLSAVPSAWKARKISSMCYIHGRIGFKGYSRQDLVSNETPGAAVVFGGTNIEKNGTLDYEVLSFLSPQKYLESPEIALNGGEILMTKVGAGVGDCAIYDGRFERATINPNVLIIEPKSPDISADFLRYRLISSDAQLEIRRESTKAGAQPAINQAYVKRLRVSIPVLAEQQFIVEFLNRKTAEIDSLIEKLSLQVGLLEQYRRELIAHTVTHGLDPDVPMRDSGIDWIGMIPSHWKTASISTITDENKVKNSDLSEKNLLSLSYGKIIRKDIDLAIGLLP
;
A
#
# COMPACT_ATOMS: atom_id res chain seq x y z
N MET A 1 -2.96 46.11 -12.12
CA MET A 1 -1.58 45.96 -11.68
C MET A 1 -1.49 46.30 -10.21
N ALA A 2 -1.36 45.32 -9.38
CA ALA A 2 -0.98 45.49 -7.98
C ALA A 2 -0.25 44.19 -7.57
N THR A 3 1.08 44.25 -7.73
CA THR A 3 2.00 43.22 -7.24
C THR A 3 2.12 43.33 -5.72
N GLY A 4 1.21 42.68 -4.98
CA GLY A 4 1.34 42.53 -3.55
C GLY A 4 2.48 41.57 -3.24
N LYS A 5 3.63 42.11 -2.80
CA LYS A 5 4.70 41.32 -2.18
C LYS A 5 4.14 40.64 -0.94
N SER A 6 3.83 39.34 -1.02
CA SER A 6 3.63 38.47 0.15
C SER A 6 4.99 38.21 0.78
N GLY A 7 5.45 39.17 1.59
CA GLY A 7 6.68 39.02 2.36
C GLY A 7 6.42 38.13 3.58
N GLY A 8 7.18 37.05 3.76
CA GLY A 8 7.59 36.68 5.10
C GLY A 8 7.23 35.32 5.67
N LEU A 9 6.70 34.33 4.91
CA LEU A 9 6.39 33.01 5.51
C LEU A 9 7.06 31.80 4.84
N ASN A 10 7.88 32.02 3.78
CA ASN A 10 8.47 30.92 2.97
C ASN A 10 9.81 30.40 3.47
N ASN A 11 10.19 30.62 4.72
CA ASN A 11 11.46 30.13 5.24
C ASN A 11 11.48 28.61 5.33
N GLY A 12 11.87 27.93 4.24
CA GLY A 12 12.22 26.54 4.23
C GLY A 12 11.15 25.54 3.80
N TYR A 13 9.96 25.98 3.38
CA TYR A 13 8.88 25.09 2.93
C TYR A 13 8.35 25.49 1.54
N PRO A 14 8.95 25.00 0.44
CA PRO A 14 8.55 25.38 -0.93
C PRO A 14 7.08 25.12 -1.25
N TRP A 15 6.49 24.08 -0.65
CA TRP A 15 5.11 23.68 -0.84
C TRP A 15 4.06 24.63 -0.20
N LEU A 16 4.50 25.61 0.59
CA LEU A 16 3.64 26.69 1.09
C LEU A 16 3.53 27.88 0.13
N SER A 17 4.35 27.94 -0.91
CA SER A 17 4.42 29.11 -1.80
C SER A 17 3.25 29.24 -2.78
N ALA A 18 2.56 28.14 -3.08
CA ALA A 18 1.49 28.08 -4.08
C ALA A 18 0.08 28.05 -3.48
N VAL A 19 -0.09 28.37 -2.19
CA VAL A 19 -1.40 28.35 -1.53
C VAL A 19 -2.11 29.70 -1.63
N PRO A 20 -3.47 29.75 -1.57
CA PRO A 20 -4.21 30.98 -1.54
C PRO A 20 -3.74 31.91 -0.40
N SER A 21 -3.70 33.22 -0.65
CA SER A 21 -3.21 34.21 0.33
C SER A 21 -4.04 34.29 1.61
N ALA A 22 -5.30 33.87 1.55
CA ALA A 22 -6.20 33.80 2.70
C ALA A 22 -5.87 32.65 3.67
N TRP A 23 -5.13 31.62 3.21
CA TRP A 23 -4.78 30.48 4.03
C TRP A 23 -3.64 30.82 4.99
N LYS A 24 -3.75 30.35 6.22
CA LYS A 24 -2.76 30.63 7.27
C LYS A 24 -1.79 29.46 7.43
N ALA A 25 -0.48 29.74 7.26
CA ALA A 25 0.55 28.75 7.56
C ALA A 25 0.72 28.58 9.08
N ARG A 26 0.43 27.40 9.61
CA ARG A 26 0.50 27.09 11.05
C ARG A 26 1.39 25.85 11.28
N LYS A 27 2.06 25.82 12.44
CA LYS A 27 2.78 24.61 12.89
C LYS A 27 1.76 23.56 13.31
N ILE A 28 2.00 22.28 13.04
CA ILE A 28 1.11 21.21 13.48
C ILE A 28 0.98 21.23 15.00
N SER A 29 2.06 21.47 15.75
CA SER A 29 1.99 21.57 17.23
C SER A 29 1.12 22.69 17.78
N SER A 30 0.82 23.72 16.97
CA SER A 30 -0.11 24.78 17.39
C SER A 30 -1.58 24.39 17.26
N MET A 31 -1.88 23.33 16.50
CA MET A 31 -3.22 22.88 16.15
C MET A 31 -3.56 21.50 16.68
N CYS A 32 -2.53 20.67 16.92
CA CYS A 32 -2.70 19.28 17.29
C CYS A 32 -1.83 18.91 18.49
N TYR A 33 -2.31 17.98 19.28
CA TYR A 33 -1.45 17.17 20.15
C TYR A 33 -0.75 16.13 19.28
N ILE A 34 0.49 15.81 19.64
CA ILE A 34 1.26 14.78 18.95
C ILE A 34 1.78 13.83 20.00
N HIS A 35 1.29 12.61 19.93
CA HIS A 35 1.60 11.54 20.86
C HIS A 35 2.42 10.47 20.18
N GLY A 36 3.14 9.72 20.96
CA GLY A 36 3.87 8.54 20.54
C GLY A 36 4.31 7.79 21.77
N ARG A 37 4.61 6.54 21.63
CA ARG A 37 5.07 5.74 22.76
C ARG A 37 6.31 6.36 23.39
N ILE A 38 6.28 6.52 24.72
CA ILE A 38 7.35 7.18 25.50
C ILE A 38 8.30 6.11 26.06
N GLY A 39 9.61 6.29 25.77
CA GLY A 39 10.68 5.48 26.35
C GLY A 39 10.68 4.01 25.92
N PHE A 40 11.26 3.15 26.77
CA PHE A 40 11.42 1.70 26.53
C PHE A 40 10.16 0.87 26.86
N LYS A 41 9.00 1.47 27.02
CA LYS A 41 7.73 0.78 27.26
C LYS A 41 7.21 0.06 25.98
N GLY A 42 8.12 -0.47 25.18
CA GLY A 42 7.77 -1.32 24.04
C GLY A 42 7.05 -2.59 24.49
N TYR A 43 6.41 -3.26 23.56
CA TYR A 43 5.88 -4.60 23.78
C TYR A 43 6.72 -5.61 22.95
N SER A 44 6.77 -6.83 23.43
CA SER A 44 7.41 -7.98 22.78
C SER A 44 6.37 -8.94 22.21
N ARG A 45 6.82 -10.01 21.56
CA ARG A 45 5.91 -11.09 21.12
C ARG A 45 5.15 -11.74 22.27
N GLN A 46 5.70 -11.74 23.48
CA GLN A 46 5.07 -12.31 24.68
C GLN A 46 3.86 -11.48 25.16
N ASP A 47 3.82 -10.21 24.82
CA ASP A 47 2.72 -9.31 25.16
C ASP A 47 1.55 -9.39 24.15
N LEU A 48 1.79 -10.05 23.00
CA LEU A 48 0.76 -10.28 21.99
C LEU A 48 -0.11 -11.48 22.36
N VAL A 49 -1.40 -11.33 22.15
CA VAL A 49 -2.42 -12.31 22.49
C VAL A 49 -3.34 -12.58 21.29
N SER A 50 -4.21 -13.60 21.42
CA SER A 50 -5.27 -13.85 20.43
C SER A 50 -6.31 -12.73 20.45
N ASN A 51 -6.99 -12.53 19.32
CA ASN A 51 -8.15 -11.64 19.20
C ASN A 51 -9.32 -12.07 20.10
N GLU A 52 -9.38 -13.33 20.52
CA GLU A 52 -10.40 -13.87 21.42
C GLU A 52 -10.12 -13.54 22.88
N THR A 53 -8.94 -13.00 23.21
CA THR A 53 -8.58 -12.66 24.60
C THR A 53 -9.46 -11.50 25.10
N PRO A 54 -10.25 -11.69 26.18
CA PRO A 54 -11.11 -10.64 26.70
C PRO A 54 -10.32 -9.37 27.08
N GLY A 55 -10.76 -8.23 26.53
CA GLY A 55 -10.13 -6.95 26.80
C GLY A 55 -8.80 -6.71 26.06
N ALA A 56 -8.43 -7.56 25.11
CA ALA A 56 -7.30 -7.31 24.24
C ALA A 56 -7.47 -6.00 23.45
N ALA A 57 -6.38 -5.30 23.20
CA ALA A 57 -6.38 -4.06 22.43
C ALA A 57 -5.76 -4.26 21.05
N VAL A 58 -6.38 -3.73 20.01
CA VAL A 58 -5.81 -3.71 18.65
C VAL A 58 -4.60 -2.81 18.62
N VAL A 59 -3.52 -3.25 17.95
CA VAL A 59 -2.29 -2.47 17.77
C VAL A 59 -2.11 -2.10 16.32
N PHE A 60 -2.20 -0.82 16.00
CA PHE A 60 -1.90 -0.32 14.67
C PHE A 60 -0.40 -0.08 14.51
N GLY A 61 0.17 -0.69 13.47
CA GLY A 61 1.53 -0.49 13.01
C GLY A 61 1.60 0.30 11.71
N GLY A 62 2.80 0.66 11.27
CA GLY A 62 2.99 1.31 9.96
C GLY A 62 2.53 0.46 8.76
N THR A 63 2.43 -0.86 8.91
CA THR A 63 1.90 -1.78 7.89
C THR A 63 0.38 -1.71 7.74
N ASN A 64 -0.32 -1.18 8.73
CA ASN A 64 -1.77 -0.96 8.66
C ASN A 64 -2.15 0.40 8.07
N ILE A 65 -1.18 1.26 7.78
CA ILE A 65 -1.42 2.61 7.25
C ILE A 65 -1.10 2.61 5.76
N GLU A 66 -2.14 2.73 4.94
CA GLU A 66 -2.04 2.70 3.50
C GLU A 66 -1.67 4.08 2.92
N LYS A 67 -1.00 4.09 1.76
CA LYS A 67 -0.59 5.32 1.07
C LYS A 67 -1.77 6.19 0.62
N ASN A 68 -2.92 5.60 0.36
CA ASN A 68 -4.15 6.29 -0.01
C ASN A 68 -4.80 7.02 1.17
N GLY A 69 -4.30 6.82 2.39
CA GLY A 69 -4.81 7.47 3.60
C GLY A 69 -5.88 6.68 4.33
N THR A 70 -5.99 5.38 4.07
CA THR A 70 -6.90 4.45 4.76
C THR A 70 -6.13 3.54 5.72
N LEU A 71 -6.86 2.91 6.66
CA LEU A 71 -6.34 1.84 7.49
C LEU A 71 -6.69 0.48 6.89
N ASP A 72 -5.69 -0.40 6.83
CA ASP A 72 -5.89 -1.82 6.57
C ASP A 72 -6.20 -2.55 7.88
N TYR A 73 -7.28 -3.33 7.87
CA TYR A 73 -7.79 -4.11 8.98
C TYR A 73 -7.69 -5.63 8.77
N GLU A 74 -7.08 -6.08 7.67
CA GLU A 74 -7.02 -7.51 7.34
C GLU A 74 -6.07 -8.25 8.29
N VAL A 75 -4.91 -7.65 8.59
CA VAL A 75 -3.91 -8.27 9.47
C VAL A 75 -3.69 -7.39 10.70
N LEU A 76 -4.32 -7.78 11.80
CA LEU A 76 -4.23 -7.06 13.07
C LEU A 76 -3.43 -7.84 14.10
N SER A 77 -2.70 -7.11 14.95
CA SER A 77 -2.07 -7.63 16.16
C SER A 77 -2.85 -7.19 17.39
N PHE A 78 -2.88 -8.03 18.41
CA PHE A 78 -3.62 -7.78 19.65
C PHE A 78 -2.69 -7.77 20.84
N LEU A 79 -2.78 -6.75 21.66
CA LEU A 79 -1.99 -6.55 22.88
C LEU A 79 -2.78 -7.01 24.10
N SER A 80 -2.07 -7.61 25.06
CA SER A 80 -2.71 -8.01 26.32
C SER A 80 -3.30 -6.80 27.08
N PRO A 81 -4.41 -7.00 27.83
CA PRO A 81 -5.04 -5.91 28.59
C PRO A 81 -4.09 -5.22 29.56
N GLN A 82 -3.22 -5.99 30.22
CA GLN A 82 -2.22 -5.47 31.16
C GLN A 82 -1.25 -4.54 30.45
N LYS A 83 -0.73 -4.97 29.29
CA LYS A 83 0.24 -4.19 28.52
C LYS A 83 -0.37 -2.94 27.89
N TYR A 84 -1.63 -3.01 27.50
CA TYR A 84 -2.38 -1.86 27.01
C TYR A 84 -2.51 -0.75 28.09
N LEU A 85 -2.82 -1.13 29.32
CA LEU A 85 -2.99 -0.20 30.43
C LEU A 85 -1.69 0.47 30.90
N GLU A 86 -0.52 -0.06 30.53
CA GLU A 86 0.78 0.56 30.85
C GLU A 86 1.05 1.87 30.08
N SER A 87 0.34 2.12 28.98
CA SER A 87 0.60 3.26 28.08
C SER A 87 -0.71 3.94 27.66
N PRO A 88 -1.47 4.51 28.59
CA PRO A 88 -2.74 5.17 28.29
C PRO A 88 -2.58 6.39 27.37
N GLU A 89 -1.39 6.97 27.31
CA GLU A 89 -1.07 8.15 26.48
C GLU A 89 -1.11 7.87 24.97
N ILE A 90 -1.18 6.60 24.56
CA ILE A 90 -1.29 6.18 23.16
C ILE A 90 -2.56 5.36 22.90
N ALA A 91 -3.52 5.38 23.81
CA ALA A 91 -4.86 4.84 23.57
C ALA A 91 -5.55 5.66 22.48
N LEU A 92 -6.28 4.98 21.61
CA LEU A 92 -7.04 5.59 20.51
C LEU A 92 -8.53 5.59 20.86
N ASN A 93 -9.21 6.69 20.54
CA ASN A 93 -10.64 6.88 20.82
C ASN A 93 -11.47 7.01 19.53
N GLY A 94 -10.82 7.32 18.40
CA GLY A 94 -11.43 7.59 17.10
C GLY A 94 -11.33 9.06 16.69
N GLY A 95 -11.02 9.29 15.43
CA GLY A 95 -10.80 10.62 14.85
C GLY A 95 -9.35 11.08 14.86
N GLU A 96 -8.44 10.34 15.49
CA GLU A 96 -7.01 10.66 15.47
C GLU A 96 -6.37 10.27 14.15
N ILE A 97 -5.41 11.06 13.70
CA ILE A 97 -4.56 10.75 12.55
C ILE A 97 -3.38 9.91 13.05
N LEU A 98 -3.22 8.73 12.50
CA LEU A 98 -2.07 7.87 12.69
C LEU A 98 -1.05 8.15 11.59
N MET A 99 0.22 8.38 11.94
CA MET A 99 1.31 8.64 10.99
C MET A 99 2.46 7.66 11.22
N THR A 100 2.88 6.98 10.17
CA THR A 100 4.09 6.14 10.20
C THR A 100 5.34 7.01 10.34
N LYS A 101 6.16 6.74 11.36
CA LYS A 101 7.41 7.48 11.59
C LYS A 101 8.69 6.74 11.22
N VAL A 102 8.63 5.43 11.03
CA VAL A 102 9.82 4.59 10.73
C VAL A 102 9.48 3.56 9.66
N GLY A 103 10.38 3.38 8.69
CA GLY A 103 10.29 2.38 7.63
C GLY A 103 9.88 2.94 6.27
N ALA A 104 9.52 2.05 5.33
CA ALA A 104 9.23 2.41 3.94
C ALA A 104 8.00 3.33 3.79
N GLY A 105 7.03 3.25 4.71
CA GLY A 105 5.82 4.07 4.74
C GLY A 105 5.96 5.37 5.54
N VAL A 106 7.17 5.86 5.81
CA VAL A 106 7.36 7.11 6.57
C VAL A 106 6.57 8.25 5.98
N GLY A 107 5.71 8.85 6.81
CA GLY A 107 4.82 9.95 6.41
C GLY A 107 3.44 9.51 5.95
N ASP A 108 3.21 8.21 5.69
CA ASP A 108 1.87 7.72 5.39
C ASP A 108 0.95 7.96 6.59
N CYS A 109 -0.27 8.43 6.35
CA CYS A 109 -1.23 8.84 7.37
C CYS A 109 -2.62 8.29 7.10
N ALA A 110 -3.30 7.84 8.13
CA ALA A 110 -4.72 7.45 8.07
C ALA A 110 -5.46 7.92 9.33
N ILE A 111 -6.78 8.00 9.28
CA ILE A 111 -7.61 8.32 10.45
C ILE A 111 -8.15 7.01 11.03
N TYR A 112 -8.04 6.88 12.35
CA TYR A 112 -8.68 5.79 13.07
C TYR A 112 -10.16 6.13 13.28
N ASP A 113 -11.05 5.22 12.90
CA ASP A 113 -12.50 5.43 12.90
C ASP A 113 -13.21 5.06 14.21
N GLY A 114 -12.46 4.59 15.21
CA GLY A 114 -13.02 4.26 16.52
C GLY A 114 -13.76 2.93 16.61
N ARG A 115 -13.63 2.03 15.61
CA ARG A 115 -14.41 0.77 15.56
C ARG A 115 -14.09 -0.25 16.65
N PHE A 116 -12.92 -0.15 17.30
CA PHE A 116 -12.54 -1.05 18.38
C PHE A 116 -12.63 -0.36 19.73
N GLU A 117 -13.18 -1.03 20.74
CA GLU A 117 -13.27 -0.52 22.11
C GLU A 117 -11.91 -0.18 22.70
N ARG A 118 -10.88 -0.97 22.35
CA ARG A 118 -9.50 -0.77 22.78
C ARG A 118 -8.56 -0.84 21.59
N ALA A 119 -7.88 0.26 21.34
CA ALA A 119 -6.91 0.37 20.27
C ALA A 119 -5.70 1.21 20.72
N THR A 120 -4.55 0.91 20.17
CA THR A 120 -3.28 1.59 20.46
C THR A 120 -2.37 1.54 19.23
N ILE A 121 -1.20 2.16 19.34
CA ILE A 121 -0.19 2.16 18.27
C ILE A 121 1.08 1.41 18.68
N ASN A 122 1.80 0.93 17.68
CA ASN A 122 3.16 0.43 17.88
C ASN A 122 4.19 1.58 17.96
N PRO A 123 5.45 1.31 18.36
CA PRO A 123 6.49 2.34 18.44
C PRO A 123 6.81 3.08 17.15
N ASN A 124 6.43 2.54 15.98
CA ASN A 124 6.72 3.12 14.67
C ASN A 124 5.65 4.08 14.15
N VAL A 125 4.61 4.32 14.95
CA VAL A 125 3.48 5.20 14.61
C VAL A 125 3.43 6.38 15.58
N LEU A 126 2.95 7.53 15.11
CA LEU A 126 2.58 8.70 15.89
C LEU A 126 1.08 8.93 15.79
N ILE A 127 0.50 9.49 16.85
CA ILE A 127 -0.87 9.99 16.90
C ILE A 127 -0.83 11.51 16.74
N ILE A 128 -1.64 12.05 15.85
CA ILE A 128 -1.84 13.48 15.63
C ILE A 128 -3.32 13.75 15.91
N GLU A 129 -3.60 14.42 17.01
CA GLU A 129 -4.95 14.68 17.50
C GLU A 129 -5.25 16.19 17.41
N PRO A 130 -6.29 16.64 16.67
CA PRO A 130 -6.68 18.04 16.63
C PRO A 130 -7.04 18.58 18.01
N LYS A 131 -6.52 19.77 18.38
CA LYS A 131 -6.78 20.45 19.66
C LYS A 131 -8.07 21.25 19.68
N SER A 132 -8.57 21.61 18.50
CA SER A 132 -9.61 22.61 18.33
C SER A 132 -10.57 22.16 17.23
N PRO A 133 -11.88 22.44 17.39
CA PRO A 133 -12.89 22.11 16.40
C PRO A 133 -12.76 22.89 15.09
N ASP A 134 -11.90 23.91 15.01
CA ASP A 134 -11.60 24.65 13.77
C ASP A 134 -10.63 23.91 12.83
N ILE A 135 -10.12 22.75 13.26
CA ILE A 135 -9.23 21.89 12.44
C ILE A 135 -9.91 20.55 12.17
N SER A 136 -10.18 20.31 10.90
CA SER A 136 -10.65 19.01 10.42
C SER A 136 -9.49 18.01 10.35
N ALA A 137 -9.65 16.86 10.99
CA ALA A 137 -8.69 15.75 10.90
C ALA A 137 -8.57 15.26 9.45
N ASP A 138 -9.70 15.12 8.73
CA ASP A 138 -9.72 14.71 7.32
C ASP A 138 -8.95 15.67 6.42
N PHE A 139 -9.18 16.99 6.59
CA PHE A 139 -8.42 17.99 5.84
C PHE A 139 -6.93 17.88 6.12
N LEU A 140 -6.55 17.77 7.40
CA LEU A 140 -5.16 17.65 7.80
C LEU A 140 -4.54 16.36 7.27
N ARG A 141 -5.24 15.24 7.29
CA ARG A 141 -4.81 13.98 6.66
C ARG A 141 -4.53 14.18 5.18
N TYR A 142 -5.49 14.72 4.41
CA TYR A 142 -5.30 15.02 2.99
C TYR A 142 -4.09 15.93 2.75
N ARG A 143 -3.91 16.92 3.61
CA ARG A 143 -2.76 17.82 3.50
C ARG A 143 -1.43 17.12 3.79
N LEU A 144 -1.39 16.19 4.71
CA LEU A 144 -0.19 15.43 5.05
C LEU A 144 0.16 14.37 4.00
N ILE A 145 -0.82 13.73 3.35
CA ILE A 145 -0.56 12.74 2.29
C ILE A 145 -0.36 13.40 0.90
N SER A 146 -0.52 14.70 0.77
CA SER A 146 -0.26 15.38 -0.51
C SER A 146 1.21 15.27 -0.94
N SER A 147 1.46 15.22 -2.24
CA SER A 147 2.78 14.92 -2.82
C SER A 147 3.89 15.87 -2.34
N ASP A 148 3.58 17.15 -2.17
CA ASP A 148 4.51 18.17 -1.70
C ASP A 148 4.85 18.02 -0.21
N ALA A 149 3.87 17.73 0.64
CA ALA A 149 4.11 17.41 2.05
C ALA A 149 4.90 16.11 2.21
N GLN A 150 4.56 15.09 1.43
CA GLN A 150 5.28 13.82 1.41
C GLN A 150 6.72 13.97 0.93
N LEU A 151 6.98 14.81 -0.06
CA LEU A 151 8.34 15.07 -0.50
C LEU A 151 9.19 15.70 0.63
N GLU A 152 8.64 16.64 1.38
CA GLU A 152 9.33 17.29 2.49
C GLU A 152 9.58 16.30 3.65
N ILE A 153 8.58 15.48 4.01
CA ILE A 153 8.72 14.46 5.04
C ILE A 153 9.80 13.43 4.64
N ARG A 154 9.82 12.98 3.40
CA ARG A 154 10.83 12.04 2.89
C ARG A 154 12.24 12.63 2.89
N ARG A 155 12.40 13.90 2.52
CA ARG A 155 13.71 14.59 2.59
C ARG A 155 14.26 14.63 4.01
N GLU A 156 13.40 14.84 5.00
CA GLU A 156 13.82 14.79 6.41
C GLU A 156 14.14 13.36 6.86
N SER A 157 13.33 12.37 6.45
CA SER A 157 13.47 10.99 6.89
C SER A 157 14.79 10.34 6.44
N THR A 158 15.32 10.71 5.28
CA THR A 158 16.58 10.17 4.75
C THR A 158 17.82 10.63 5.53
N LYS A 159 17.72 11.69 6.34
CA LYS A 159 18.80 12.15 7.22
C LYS A 159 19.05 11.20 8.40
N ALA A 160 18.14 10.27 8.67
CA ALA A 160 18.21 9.36 9.82
C ALA A 160 19.14 8.13 9.61
N GLY A 161 19.75 7.97 8.43
CA GLY A 161 20.66 6.86 8.12
C GLY A 161 20.03 5.75 7.28
N ALA A 162 20.41 4.48 7.54
CA ALA A 162 20.05 3.33 6.68
C ALA A 162 18.52 3.06 6.60
N GLN A 163 17.77 3.35 7.66
CA GLN A 163 16.32 3.21 7.68
C GLN A 163 15.65 4.58 7.72
N PRO A 164 14.75 4.91 6.77
CA PRO A 164 14.03 6.16 6.80
C PRO A 164 13.25 6.35 8.10
N ALA A 165 13.42 7.50 8.77
CA ALA A 165 12.74 7.79 10.01
C ALA A 165 12.54 9.31 10.21
N ILE A 166 11.41 9.68 10.81
CA ILE A 166 11.15 11.03 11.30
C ILE A 166 10.91 10.98 12.81
N ASN A 167 11.28 12.05 13.49
CA ASN A 167 11.00 12.17 14.91
C ASN A 167 9.80 13.06 15.20
N GLN A 168 9.22 12.90 16.38
CA GLN A 168 8.08 13.68 16.83
C GLN A 168 8.37 15.19 16.83
N ALA A 169 9.60 15.60 17.13
CA ALA A 169 9.99 17.02 17.14
C ALA A 169 9.94 17.64 15.74
N TYR A 170 10.26 16.86 14.70
CA TYR A 170 10.09 17.31 13.32
C TYR A 170 8.61 17.50 12.98
N VAL A 171 7.74 16.51 13.26
CA VAL A 171 6.31 16.61 12.99
C VAL A 171 5.69 17.81 13.73
N LYS A 172 6.09 18.06 14.98
CA LYS A 172 5.69 19.26 15.75
C LYS A 172 6.01 20.56 15.06
N ARG A 173 7.16 20.64 14.36
CA ARG A 173 7.60 21.87 13.65
C ARG A 173 7.05 22.00 12.24
N LEU A 174 6.58 20.90 11.65
CA LEU A 174 6.05 20.90 10.27
C LEU A 174 4.95 21.97 10.14
N ARG A 175 5.02 22.75 9.06
CA ARG A 175 4.03 23.80 8.78
C ARG A 175 3.08 23.35 7.69
N VAL A 176 1.82 23.63 7.88
CA VAL A 176 0.75 23.38 6.91
C VAL A 176 -0.09 24.63 6.72
N SER A 177 -0.58 24.83 5.51
CA SER A 177 -1.53 25.92 5.23
C SER A 177 -2.95 25.45 5.51
N ILE A 178 -3.68 26.24 6.28
CA ILE A 178 -5.01 25.90 6.75
C ILE A 178 -6.00 26.99 6.36
N PRO A 179 -7.07 26.68 5.59
CA PRO A 179 -8.19 27.57 5.35
C PRO A 179 -9.13 27.64 6.56
N VAL A 180 -10.17 28.45 6.48
CA VAL A 180 -11.28 28.44 7.45
C VAL A 180 -12.01 27.10 7.42
N LEU A 181 -12.63 26.69 8.55
CA LEU A 181 -13.23 25.37 8.69
C LEU A 181 -14.24 25.01 7.59
N ALA A 182 -15.10 25.95 7.19
CA ALA A 182 -16.06 25.73 6.12
C ALA A 182 -15.37 25.32 4.79
N GLU A 183 -14.27 25.99 4.45
CA GLU A 183 -13.49 25.65 3.26
C GLU A 183 -12.77 24.30 3.41
N GLN A 184 -12.27 23.96 4.60
CA GLN A 184 -11.73 22.62 4.88
C GLN A 184 -12.77 21.54 4.59
N GLN A 185 -13.99 21.71 5.08
CA GLN A 185 -15.10 20.78 4.89
C GLN A 185 -15.45 20.60 3.40
N PHE A 186 -15.56 21.71 2.66
CA PHE A 186 -15.79 21.65 1.21
C PHE A 186 -14.71 20.87 0.47
N ILE A 187 -13.43 21.12 0.80
CA ILE A 187 -12.30 20.41 0.19
C ILE A 187 -12.37 18.90 0.52
N VAL A 188 -12.64 18.57 1.77
CA VAL A 188 -12.77 17.17 2.21
C VAL A 188 -13.91 16.46 1.48
N GLU A 189 -15.09 17.07 1.41
CA GLU A 189 -16.24 16.50 0.70
C GLU A 189 -15.95 16.27 -0.78
N PHE A 190 -15.34 17.26 -1.44
CA PHE A 190 -14.91 17.14 -2.83
C PHE A 190 -13.90 15.99 -3.01
N LEU A 191 -12.88 15.91 -2.17
CA LEU A 191 -11.84 14.89 -2.26
C LEU A 191 -12.41 13.49 -1.96
N ASN A 192 -13.22 13.33 -0.91
CA ASN A 192 -13.86 12.06 -0.57
C ASN A 192 -14.69 11.53 -1.74
N ARG A 193 -15.49 12.39 -2.39
CA ARG A 193 -16.26 12.00 -3.57
C ARG A 193 -15.35 11.61 -4.73
N LYS A 194 -14.32 12.40 -5.03
CA LYS A 194 -13.43 12.14 -6.16
C LYS A 194 -12.54 10.91 -5.96
N THR A 195 -12.02 10.70 -4.76
CA THR A 195 -11.26 9.48 -4.46
C THR A 195 -12.14 8.24 -4.54
N ALA A 196 -13.36 8.29 -3.99
CA ALA A 196 -14.31 7.17 -4.10
C ALA A 196 -14.69 6.83 -5.56
N GLU A 197 -14.88 7.86 -6.42
CA GLU A 197 -15.10 7.66 -7.86
C GLU A 197 -13.89 6.94 -8.51
N ILE A 198 -12.66 7.35 -8.16
CA ILE A 198 -11.41 6.75 -8.67
C ILE A 198 -11.26 5.32 -8.17
N ASP A 199 -11.46 5.06 -6.88
CA ASP A 199 -11.35 3.74 -6.28
C ASP A 199 -12.34 2.76 -6.93
N SER A 200 -13.59 3.18 -7.15
CA SER A 200 -14.59 2.39 -7.87
C SER A 200 -14.19 2.07 -9.33
N LEU A 201 -13.51 3.01 -10.01
CA LEU A 201 -12.99 2.76 -11.35
C LEU A 201 -11.81 1.78 -11.32
N ILE A 202 -10.92 1.88 -10.35
CA ILE A 202 -9.79 0.95 -10.17
C ILE A 202 -10.31 -0.47 -9.94
N GLU A 203 -11.33 -0.65 -9.08
CA GLU A 203 -11.95 -1.94 -8.82
C GLU A 203 -12.55 -2.55 -10.10
N LYS A 204 -13.34 -1.77 -10.86
CA LYS A 204 -13.94 -2.22 -12.13
C LYS A 204 -12.89 -2.62 -13.17
N LEU A 205 -11.83 -1.82 -13.31
CA LEU A 205 -10.74 -2.11 -14.23
C LEU A 205 -9.97 -3.37 -13.83
N SER A 206 -9.74 -3.57 -12.54
CA SER A 206 -9.07 -4.77 -12.02
C SER A 206 -9.89 -6.03 -12.29
N LEU A 207 -11.22 -5.97 -12.08
CA LEU A 207 -12.13 -7.05 -12.44
C LEU A 207 -12.09 -7.33 -13.94
N GLN A 208 -12.14 -6.28 -14.78
CA GLN A 208 -12.10 -6.42 -16.24
C GLN A 208 -10.80 -7.08 -16.72
N VAL A 209 -9.65 -6.72 -16.14
CA VAL A 209 -8.36 -7.37 -16.44
C VAL A 209 -8.43 -8.86 -16.12
N GLY A 210 -8.93 -9.23 -14.92
CA GLY A 210 -9.10 -10.64 -14.54
C GLY A 210 -9.99 -11.43 -15.52
N LEU A 211 -11.12 -10.85 -15.93
CA LEU A 211 -12.03 -11.48 -16.89
C LEU A 211 -11.40 -11.63 -18.29
N LEU A 212 -10.62 -10.64 -18.74
CA LEU A 212 -9.92 -10.73 -20.02
C LEU A 212 -8.80 -11.78 -20.00
N GLU A 213 -8.10 -11.93 -18.89
CA GLU A 213 -7.10 -12.99 -18.71
C GLU A 213 -7.75 -14.39 -18.69
N GLN A 214 -8.93 -14.52 -18.06
CA GLN A 214 -9.70 -15.75 -18.11
C GLN A 214 -10.16 -16.05 -19.53
N TYR A 215 -10.80 -15.11 -20.20
CA TYR A 215 -11.27 -15.25 -21.56
C TYR A 215 -10.13 -15.63 -22.52
N ARG A 216 -8.97 -15.00 -22.37
CA ARG A 216 -7.79 -15.36 -23.17
C ARG A 216 -7.38 -16.82 -22.99
N ARG A 217 -7.38 -17.34 -21.74
CA ARG A 217 -7.05 -18.74 -21.48
C ARG A 217 -8.08 -19.70 -22.09
N GLU A 218 -9.35 -19.39 -21.92
CA GLU A 218 -10.45 -20.20 -22.44
C GLU A 218 -10.48 -20.18 -23.96
N LEU A 219 -10.28 -19.03 -24.60
CA LEU A 219 -10.19 -18.91 -26.04
C LEU A 219 -9.05 -19.77 -26.63
N ILE A 220 -7.87 -19.70 -26.03
CA ILE A 220 -6.73 -20.53 -26.45
C ILE A 220 -7.08 -22.00 -26.29
N ALA A 221 -7.56 -22.42 -25.11
CA ALA A 221 -7.91 -23.81 -24.84
C ALA A 221 -8.96 -24.32 -25.83
N HIS A 222 -10.02 -23.57 -26.05
CA HIS A 222 -11.08 -23.92 -26.99
C HIS A 222 -10.54 -24.05 -28.42
N THR A 223 -9.79 -23.05 -28.90
CA THR A 223 -9.32 -23.02 -30.27
C THR A 223 -8.33 -24.17 -30.57
N VAL A 224 -7.43 -24.51 -29.64
CA VAL A 224 -6.46 -25.59 -29.84
C VAL A 224 -7.03 -26.99 -29.66
N THR A 225 -8.27 -27.11 -29.14
CA THR A 225 -8.93 -28.39 -28.97
C THR A 225 -10.10 -28.60 -29.93
N HIS A 226 -10.83 -27.52 -30.27
CA HIS A 226 -12.04 -27.57 -31.10
C HIS A 226 -11.86 -27.04 -32.52
N GLY A 227 -10.73 -26.31 -32.78
CA GLY A 227 -10.51 -25.65 -34.06
C GLY A 227 -11.25 -24.32 -34.19
N LEU A 228 -11.29 -23.80 -35.42
CA LEU A 228 -11.89 -22.50 -35.73
C LEU A 228 -13.31 -22.62 -36.32
N ASP A 229 -13.66 -23.77 -36.86
CA ASP A 229 -14.95 -24.03 -37.50
C ASP A 229 -15.90 -24.69 -36.50
N PRO A 230 -16.99 -24.02 -36.06
CA PRO A 230 -17.91 -24.52 -35.08
C PRO A 230 -18.79 -25.69 -35.59
N ASP A 231 -18.91 -25.85 -36.90
CA ASP A 231 -19.77 -26.86 -37.54
C ASP A 231 -19.06 -28.18 -37.84
N VAL A 232 -17.77 -28.30 -37.47
CA VAL A 232 -16.99 -29.54 -37.68
C VAL A 232 -17.54 -30.67 -36.79
N PRO A 233 -17.77 -31.87 -37.36
CA PRO A 233 -18.11 -33.04 -36.53
C PRO A 233 -17.02 -33.33 -35.49
N MET A 234 -17.44 -33.53 -34.26
CA MET A 234 -16.55 -33.80 -33.13
C MET A 234 -16.48 -35.31 -32.82
N ARG A 235 -15.37 -35.77 -32.29
CA ARG A 235 -15.20 -37.12 -31.70
C ARG A 235 -14.48 -37.06 -30.37
N ASP A 236 -14.64 -38.05 -29.56
CA ASP A 236 -13.83 -38.24 -28.35
C ASP A 236 -12.34 -38.47 -28.74
N SER A 237 -11.46 -37.77 -28.09
CA SER A 237 -10.00 -37.91 -28.28
C SER A 237 -9.45 -39.21 -27.67
N GLY A 238 -10.16 -39.84 -26.76
CA GLY A 238 -9.69 -40.94 -25.93
C GLY A 238 -8.73 -40.53 -24.82
N ILE A 239 -8.62 -39.21 -24.54
CA ILE A 239 -7.74 -38.64 -23.51
C ILE A 239 -8.59 -37.70 -22.61
N ASP A 240 -8.79 -38.08 -21.34
CA ASP A 240 -9.74 -37.44 -20.42
C ASP A 240 -9.59 -35.90 -20.33
N TRP A 241 -8.36 -35.39 -20.26
CA TRP A 241 -8.11 -33.95 -20.12
C TRP A 241 -8.24 -33.15 -21.44
N ILE A 242 -8.28 -33.82 -22.60
CA ILE A 242 -8.50 -33.18 -23.91
C ILE A 242 -9.99 -33.18 -24.24
N GLY A 243 -10.69 -34.29 -23.99
CA GLY A 243 -12.10 -34.47 -24.28
C GLY A 243 -12.38 -34.55 -25.77
N MET A 244 -13.37 -33.76 -26.27
CA MET A 244 -13.79 -33.77 -27.68
C MET A 244 -12.85 -32.97 -28.58
N ILE A 245 -12.56 -33.52 -29.78
CA ILE A 245 -11.75 -32.90 -30.83
C ILE A 245 -12.44 -33.03 -32.19
N PRO A 246 -12.10 -32.18 -33.19
CA PRO A 246 -12.57 -32.34 -34.55
C PRO A 246 -12.29 -33.77 -35.07
N SER A 247 -13.26 -34.39 -35.72
CA SER A 247 -13.18 -35.80 -36.12
C SER A 247 -12.03 -36.13 -37.06
N HIS A 248 -11.55 -35.13 -37.81
CA HIS A 248 -10.42 -35.27 -38.75
C HIS A 248 -9.05 -35.06 -38.03
N TRP A 249 -9.01 -34.65 -36.76
CA TRP A 249 -7.77 -34.53 -36.03
C TRP A 249 -7.29 -35.87 -35.47
N LYS A 250 -5.97 -35.99 -35.29
CA LYS A 250 -5.34 -37.16 -34.68
C LYS A 250 -4.63 -36.77 -33.42
N THR A 251 -4.71 -37.59 -32.42
CA THR A 251 -3.90 -37.49 -31.22
C THR A 251 -2.58 -38.21 -31.38
N ALA A 252 -1.48 -37.62 -30.93
CA ALA A 252 -0.17 -38.21 -30.93
C ALA A 252 0.60 -37.86 -29.67
N SER A 253 1.49 -38.74 -29.24
CA SER A 253 2.42 -38.42 -28.14
C SER A 253 3.46 -37.40 -28.63
N ILE A 254 3.87 -36.50 -27.75
CA ILE A 254 4.94 -35.52 -28.06
C ILE A 254 6.21 -36.26 -28.50
N SER A 255 6.56 -37.37 -27.87
CA SER A 255 7.73 -38.20 -28.24
C SER A 255 7.63 -38.81 -29.63
N THR A 256 6.45 -38.86 -30.26
CA THR A 256 6.26 -39.37 -31.62
C THR A 256 6.46 -38.28 -32.66
N ILE A 257 6.29 -37.02 -32.31
CA ILE A 257 6.31 -35.87 -33.25
C ILE A 257 7.48 -34.92 -33.01
N THR A 258 8.31 -35.16 -31.99
CA THR A 258 9.47 -34.33 -31.63
C THR A 258 10.67 -35.20 -31.29
N ASP A 259 11.86 -34.69 -31.56
CA ASP A 259 13.12 -35.28 -31.12
C ASP A 259 13.64 -34.49 -29.90
N GLU A 260 14.23 -35.21 -28.95
CA GLU A 260 14.86 -34.61 -27.79
C GLU A 260 16.19 -33.95 -28.20
N ASN A 261 16.33 -32.66 -27.97
CA ASN A 261 17.63 -31.98 -28.15
C ASN A 261 18.52 -32.24 -26.92
N LYS A 262 19.61 -33.04 -27.17
CA LYS A 262 20.58 -33.40 -26.11
C LYS A 262 21.87 -32.56 -26.13
N VAL A 263 21.91 -31.51 -26.94
CA VAL A 263 23.06 -30.61 -27.01
C VAL A 263 23.21 -29.85 -25.69
N LYS A 264 24.37 -30.07 -25.05
CA LYS A 264 24.71 -29.37 -23.80
C LYS A 264 25.44 -28.07 -24.13
N ASN A 265 25.11 -26.99 -23.42
CA ASN A 265 25.80 -25.71 -23.46
C ASN A 265 27.09 -25.76 -22.61
N SER A 266 28.00 -26.70 -22.91
CA SER A 266 29.19 -26.95 -22.09
C SER A 266 30.25 -25.86 -22.21
N ASP A 267 30.25 -25.11 -23.28
CA ASP A 267 31.14 -23.98 -23.58
C ASP A 267 30.56 -22.63 -23.15
N LEU A 268 29.35 -22.62 -22.58
CA LEU A 268 28.63 -21.42 -22.16
C LEU A 268 28.47 -20.37 -23.28
N SER A 269 28.47 -20.81 -24.56
CA SER A 269 28.28 -19.91 -25.69
C SER A 269 26.87 -19.33 -25.76
N GLU A 270 25.86 -20.09 -25.32
CA GLU A 270 24.48 -19.61 -25.18
C GLU A 270 24.24 -18.98 -23.80
N LYS A 271 23.99 -17.67 -23.80
CA LYS A 271 23.78 -16.88 -22.57
C LYS A 271 22.33 -16.74 -22.16
N ASN A 272 21.37 -17.22 -22.96
CA ASN A 272 19.95 -17.19 -22.64
C ASN A 272 19.59 -18.34 -21.70
N LEU A 273 19.83 -18.18 -20.41
CA LEU A 273 19.46 -19.19 -19.42
C LEU A 273 17.95 -19.13 -19.15
N LEU A 274 17.27 -20.19 -19.51
CA LEU A 274 15.84 -20.36 -19.26
C LEU A 274 15.62 -21.35 -18.12
N SER A 275 14.59 -21.10 -17.31
CA SER A 275 14.17 -21.98 -16.22
C SER A 275 12.67 -22.18 -16.28
N LEU A 276 12.23 -23.42 -16.09
CA LEU A 276 10.82 -23.73 -15.87
C LEU A 276 10.49 -23.48 -14.40
N SER A 277 9.56 -22.57 -14.15
CA SER A 277 9.10 -22.25 -12.81
C SER A 277 7.56 -22.16 -12.79
N TYR A 278 6.92 -23.04 -12.04
CA TYR A 278 5.46 -23.12 -11.92
C TYR A 278 4.71 -23.08 -13.28
N GLY A 279 5.19 -23.90 -14.25
CA GLY A 279 4.61 -24.01 -15.58
C GLY A 279 4.90 -22.83 -16.53
N LYS A 280 5.75 -21.89 -16.12
CA LYS A 280 6.20 -20.76 -16.93
C LYS A 280 7.68 -20.86 -17.23
N ILE A 281 8.06 -20.56 -18.49
CA ILE A 281 9.46 -20.41 -18.85
C ILE A 281 9.88 -18.98 -18.51
N ILE A 282 10.84 -18.83 -17.59
CA ILE A 282 11.39 -17.55 -17.18
C ILE A 282 12.86 -17.46 -17.58
N ARG A 283 13.30 -16.27 -17.99
CA ARG A 283 14.71 -15.98 -18.24
C ARG A 283 15.41 -15.72 -16.91
N LYS A 284 16.53 -16.41 -16.66
CA LYS A 284 17.40 -16.15 -15.50
C LYS A 284 18.59 -15.30 -15.93
N ASP A 285 19.06 -14.47 -15.01
CA ASP A 285 20.33 -13.78 -15.16
C ASP A 285 21.47 -14.78 -14.94
N ILE A 286 22.39 -14.83 -15.92
CA ILE A 286 23.50 -15.81 -15.92
C ILE A 286 24.47 -15.54 -14.77
N ASP A 287 24.62 -14.27 -14.37
CA ASP A 287 25.53 -13.87 -13.29
C ASP A 287 25.05 -14.35 -11.91
N LEU A 288 23.73 -14.52 -11.74
CA LEU A 288 23.13 -15.12 -10.55
C LEU A 288 23.20 -16.65 -10.53
N ALA A 289 23.29 -17.29 -11.70
CA ALA A 289 23.26 -18.74 -11.81
C ALA A 289 24.65 -19.37 -11.58
N ILE A 290 25.73 -18.66 -11.91
CA ILE A 290 27.11 -19.12 -11.72
C ILE A 290 27.49 -19.21 -10.22
N GLY A 291 26.85 -18.44 -9.36
CA GLY A 291 27.03 -18.49 -7.90
C GLY A 291 26.30 -19.62 -7.17
N LEU A 292 25.51 -20.45 -7.90
CA LEU A 292 24.65 -21.50 -7.32
C LEU A 292 25.00 -22.92 -7.78
N LEU A 293 26.08 -23.08 -8.54
CA LEU A 293 26.64 -24.41 -8.89
C LEU A 293 27.68 -24.79 -7.86
N PRO A 294 27.58 -26.00 -7.22
CA PRO A 294 28.55 -26.47 -6.24
C PRO A 294 29.93 -26.74 -6.85
#